data_cf09e8a9147eea34788ef97290f332c9
#
_entry.id   cf09e8a9147eea34788ef97290f332c9
#
_cell.length_a   1.000
_cell.length_b   1.000
_cell.length_c   1.000
_cell.angle_alpha   90.00
_cell.angle_beta   90.00
_cell.angle_gamma   90.00
#
_symmetry.space_group_name_H-M   'P 1'
#
loop_
_entity.id
_entity.type
_entity.pdbx_description
1 polymer ?
#
loop_
_entity_poly.entity_id
_entity_poly.type
_entity_poly.pdbx_seq_one_letter_code
_entity_poly.pdbx_strand_id
1 'polypeptide(L)'
;MIILWDKITYLFFHLPRVLKNRLKQYGEGIMNKNSDLCYTNRELSWLSFNERVLNEAANPRVPLAERLTFASIYQTNLDEFFMVRVGTLMTQMSSKERICENKTGMSSEEQVKTILKKVRELEIKKSRIYEQLMGELEPEGIKIINFAKLSREESDMLEEYFDNYIAPFLSPMIIAKQHPCPFLANKQLYAVLLLKTQKGKNKIGIVPCKNTVFKRLIEIPTRPGNFILSEEIILHFVSKLYPKYTIREKSIMRVTRNADIDATGVYDEDLDYRDMMENLIKKRNKLTPVRV
;
A
#
# COMPACT_ATOMS: atom_id res chain seq x y z
N MET A 1 10.87 -15.03 -4.88
CA MET A 1 10.04 -13.98 -5.50
C MET A 1 10.49 -13.60 -6.91
N ILE A 2 11.77 -13.71 -7.25
CA ILE A 2 12.33 -13.53 -8.62
C ILE A 2 11.95 -14.70 -9.56
N ILE A 3 11.74 -15.89 -9.03
CA ILE A 3 11.46 -17.13 -9.79
C ILE A 3 10.03 -17.16 -10.42
N LEU A 4 9.08 -16.39 -9.90
CA LEU A 4 7.73 -16.31 -10.49
C LEU A 4 7.65 -15.37 -11.70
N TRP A 5 8.54 -14.39 -11.79
CA TRP A 5 8.62 -13.47 -12.94
C TRP A 5 9.11 -14.17 -14.20
N ASP A 6 10.09 -15.09 -14.08
CA ASP A 6 10.62 -15.85 -15.22
C ASP A 6 9.61 -16.83 -15.81
N LYS A 7 8.71 -17.41 -15.00
CA LYS A 7 7.68 -18.34 -15.51
C LYS A 7 6.57 -17.63 -16.29
N ILE A 8 6.19 -16.42 -15.93
CA ILE A 8 5.16 -15.65 -16.67
C ILE A 8 5.73 -15.09 -17.97
N THR A 9 6.98 -14.67 -17.99
CA THR A 9 7.69 -14.25 -19.21
C THR A 9 7.90 -15.43 -20.17
N TYR A 10 8.18 -16.62 -19.63
CA TYR A 10 8.36 -17.84 -20.42
C TYR A 10 7.08 -18.28 -21.15
N LEU A 11 5.90 -18.11 -20.56
CA LEU A 11 4.62 -18.42 -21.21
C LEU A 11 4.29 -17.48 -22.38
N PHE A 12 4.74 -16.22 -22.33
CA PHE A 12 4.52 -15.26 -23.42
C PHE A 12 5.47 -15.47 -24.62
N PHE A 13 6.65 -16.04 -24.40
CA PHE A 13 7.63 -16.29 -25.46
C PHE A 13 7.43 -17.60 -26.23
N HIS A 14 6.63 -18.53 -25.72
CA HIS A 14 6.37 -19.85 -26.36
C HIS A 14 5.01 -19.97 -27.04
N LEU A 15 4.42 -18.86 -27.47
CA LEU A 15 3.27 -18.93 -28.40
C LEU A 15 3.68 -19.56 -29.71
N PRO A 16 2.89 -20.56 -30.25
CA PRO A 16 3.17 -21.21 -31.49
C PRO A 16 3.38 -20.20 -32.62
N ARG A 17 4.36 -20.47 -33.50
CA ARG A 17 4.72 -19.61 -34.65
C ARG A 17 3.52 -19.20 -35.52
N VAL A 18 2.48 -20.02 -35.56
CA VAL A 18 1.23 -19.76 -36.29
C VAL A 18 0.45 -18.56 -35.73
N LEU A 19 0.44 -18.36 -34.42
CA LEU A 19 -0.19 -17.16 -33.80
C LEU A 19 0.63 -15.90 -34.02
N LYS A 20 1.96 -16.00 -34.00
CA LYS A 20 2.86 -14.87 -34.32
C LYS A 20 2.69 -14.38 -35.77
N ASN A 21 2.49 -15.27 -36.71
CA ASN A 21 2.29 -14.92 -38.13
C ASN A 21 0.89 -14.34 -38.40
N ARG A 22 -0.15 -14.79 -37.70
CA ARG A 22 -1.49 -14.15 -37.78
C ARG A 22 -1.49 -12.73 -37.21
N LEU A 23 -0.77 -12.50 -36.13
CA LEU A 23 -0.64 -11.13 -35.55
C LEU A 23 0.18 -10.20 -36.45
N LYS A 24 1.18 -10.70 -37.21
CA LYS A 24 1.89 -9.92 -38.22
C LYS A 24 1.03 -9.57 -39.43
N GLN A 25 0.22 -10.48 -39.92
CA GLN A 25 -0.68 -10.24 -41.07
C GLN A 25 -1.80 -9.23 -40.76
N TYR A 26 -2.22 -9.09 -39.50
CA TYR A 26 -3.16 -8.02 -39.05
C TYR A 26 -2.48 -6.68 -38.82
N GLY A 27 -1.14 -6.62 -38.70
CA GLY A 27 -0.40 -5.38 -38.40
C GLY A 27 0.05 -4.55 -39.61
N GLU A 28 0.05 -5.15 -40.82
CA GLU A 28 0.59 -4.45 -42.02
C GLU A 28 -0.49 -3.81 -42.91
N GLY A 29 -1.78 -3.93 -42.56
CA GLY A 29 -2.89 -3.55 -43.46
C GLY A 29 -3.59 -2.22 -43.21
N ILE A 30 -3.39 -1.51 -42.10
CA ILE A 30 -4.11 -0.25 -41.83
C ILE A 30 -3.19 0.74 -41.10
N MET A 31 -2.26 1.34 -41.82
CA MET A 31 -1.71 2.64 -41.43
C MET A 31 -2.68 3.73 -41.90
N ASN A 32 -3.72 3.98 -41.16
CA ASN A 32 -4.60 5.12 -41.37
C ASN A 32 -4.69 5.97 -40.09
N LYS A 33 -4.79 7.28 -40.21
CA LYS A 33 -4.71 8.34 -39.21
C LYS A 33 -5.56 8.27 -37.93
N ASN A 34 -6.02 7.07 -37.52
CA ASN A 34 -6.74 6.77 -36.29
C ASN A 34 -5.95 5.82 -35.36
N SER A 35 -4.62 5.79 -35.47
CA SER A 35 -3.77 4.89 -34.67
C SER A 35 -3.86 5.17 -33.14
N ASP A 36 -4.20 6.38 -32.75
CA ASP A 36 -4.25 6.81 -31.34
C ASP A 36 -5.37 6.13 -30.52
N LEU A 37 -6.40 5.60 -31.20
CA LEU A 37 -7.50 4.85 -30.56
C LEU A 37 -7.18 3.37 -30.31
N CYS A 38 -6.10 2.84 -30.86
CA CYS A 38 -5.74 1.42 -30.78
C CYS A 38 -4.85 1.08 -29.59
N TYR A 39 -4.24 2.06 -28.97
CA TYR A 39 -3.29 1.86 -27.87
C TYR A 39 -3.86 2.33 -26.54
N THR A 40 -3.71 1.48 -25.52
CA THR A 40 -3.98 1.86 -24.12
C THR A 40 -2.66 2.26 -23.48
N ASN A 41 -2.68 3.31 -22.66
CA ASN A 41 -1.52 3.69 -21.86
C ASN A 41 -1.02 2.49 -21.05
N ARG A 42 0.31 2.31 -21.02
CA ARG A 42 0.96 1.15 -20.39
C ARG A 42 0.59 0.99 -18.92
N GLU A 43 0.51 2.08 -18.17
CA GLU A 43 0.23 2.03 -16.74
C GLU A 43 -1.25 1.72 -16.46
N LEU A 44 -2.16 2.19 -17.31
CA LEU A 44 -3.57 1.83 -17.24
C LEU A 44 -3.81 0.37 -17.63
N SER A 45 -3.09 -0.13 -18.63
CA SER A 45 -3.08 -1.55 -18.99
C SER A 45 -2.61 -2.43 -17.83
N TRP A 46 -1.57 -1.99 -17.11
CA TRP A 46 -1.07 -2.68 -15.93
C TRP A 46 -2.12 -2.71 -14.81
N LEU A 47 -2.83 -1.61 -14.55
CA LEU A 47 -3.93 -1.60 -13.58
C LEU A 47 -5.06 -2.56 -13.97
N SER A 48 -5.36 -2.67 -15.28
CA SER A 48 -6.34 -3.65 -15.78
C SER A 48 -5.87 -5.09 -15.58
N PHE A 49 -4.56 -5.35 -15.69
CA PHE A 49 -3.98 -6.64 -15.33
C PHE A 49 -4.16 -6.93 -13.83
N ASN A 50 -3.80 -5.99 -12.96
CA ASN A 50 -3.94 -6.17 -11.53
C ASN A 50 -5.42 -6.29 -11.10
N GLU A 51 -6.35 -5.66 -11.81
CA GLU A 51 -7.78 -5.86 -11.62
C GLU A 51 -8.22 -7.31 -11.87
N ARG A 52 -7.60 -8.01 -12.85
CA ARG A 52 -7.86 -9.44 -13.07
C ARG A 52 -7.42 -10.28 -11.88
N VAL A 53 -6.27 -9.96 -11.26
CA VAL A 53 -5.83 -10.60 -10.01
C VAL A 53 -6.88 -10.40 -8.90
N LEU A 54 -7.43 -9.19 -8.78
CA LEU A 54 -8.49 -8.90 -7.82
C LEU A 54 -9.79 -9.68 -8.14
N ASN A 55 -10.10 -9.93 -9.42
CA ASN A 55 -11.27 -10.71 -9.82
C ASN A 55 -11.16 -12.18 -9.36
N GLU A 56 -9.95 -12.76 -9.29
CA GLU A 56 -9.78 -14.11 -8.73
C GLU A 56 -10.11 -14.16 -7.25
N ALA A 57 -9.88 -13.07 -6.50
CA ALA A 57 -10.36 -12.97 -5.11
C ALA A 57 -11.89 -12.96 -4.99
N ALA A 58 -12.59 -12.52 -6.03
CA ALA A 58 -14.06 -12.53 -6.08
C ALA A 58 -14.65 -13.82 -6.67
N ASN A 59 -13.83 -14.70 -7.24
CA ASN A 59 -14.29 -15.87 -7.97
C ASN A 59 -14.68 -17.01 -7.02
N PRO A 60 -15.97 -17.40 -6.91
CA PRO A 60 -16.43 -18.43 -5.95
C PRO A 60 -15.93 -19.84 -6.29
N ARG A 61 -15.36 -20.06 -7.50
CA ARG A 61 -14.74 -21.35 -7.88
C ARG A 61 -13.35 -21.55 -7.27
N VAL A 62 -12.76 -20.47 -6.75
CA VAL A 62 -11.44 -20.49 -6.10
C VAL A 62 -11.66 -20.73 -4.59
N PRO A 63 -10.90 -21.63 -3.94
CA PRO A 63 -10.98 -21.85 -2.49
C PRO A 63 -10.81 -20.56 -1.70
N LEU A 64 -11.52 -20.41 -0.57
CA LEU A 64 -11.56 -19.18 0.21
C LEU A 64 -10.18 -18.67 0.65
N ALA A 65 -9.28 -19.56 1.08
CA ALA A 65 -7.91 -19.20 1.47
C ALA A 65 -7.10 -18.65 0.29
N GLU A 66 -7.26 -19.23 -0.90
CA GLU A 66 -6.61 -18.74 -2.13
C GLU A 66 -7.17 -17.38 -2.56
N ARG A 67 -8.47 -17.15 -2.38
CA ARG A 67 -9.12 -15.86 -2.66
C ARG A 67 -8.54 -14.76 -1.77
N LEU A 68 -8.30 -15.04 -0.49
CA LEU A 68 -7.59 -14.13 0.42
C LEU A 68 -6.16 -13.86 -0.04
N THR A 69 -5.47 -14.90 -0.53
CA THR A 69 -4.13 -14.79 -1.11
C THR A 69 -4.14 -13.88 -2.34
N PHE A 70 -5.11 -14.03 -3.26
CA PHE A 70 -5.24 -13.14 -4.41
C PHE A 70 -5.52 -11.68 -4.01
N ALA A 71 -6.35 -11.43 -3.00
CA ALA A 71 -6.56 -10.09 -2.47
C ALA A 71 -5.27 -9.46 -1.91
N SER A 72 -4.44 -10.26 -1.24
CA SER A 72 -3.12 -9.86 -0.74
C SER A 72 -2.13 -9.57 -1.87
N ILE A 73 -2.09 -10.42 -2.90
CA ILE A 73 -1.26 -10.23 -4.10
C ILE A 73 -1.65 -8.94 -4.81
N TYR A 74 -2.96 -8.69 -5.02
CA TYR A 74 -3.45 -7.44 -5.60
C TYR A 74 -2.91 -6.21 -4.86
N GLN A 75 -3.00 -6.22 -3.53
CA GLN A 75 -2.53 -5.10 -2.70
C GLN A 75 -1.00 -4.93 -2.77
N THR A 76 -0.26 -6.02 -2.74
CA THR A 76 1.22 -6.00 -2.84
C THR A 76 1.68 -5.47 -4.20
N ASN A 77 1.03 -5.91 -5.28
CA ASN A 77 1.28 -5.44 -6.63
C ASN A 77 0.98 -3.94 -6.75
N LEU A 78 -0.15 -3.48 -6.17
CA LEU A 78 -0.52 -2.07 -6.20
C LEU A 78 0.48 -1.20 -5.42
N ASP A 79 0.97 -1.68 -4.27
CA ASP A 79 2.01 -0.98 -3.51
C ASP A 79 3.31 -0.83 -4.33
N GLU A 80 3.74 -1.89 -5.01
CA GLU A 80 4.92 -1.86 -5.87
C GLU A 80 4.73 -0.94 -7.08
N PHE A 81 3.56 -0.96 -7.69
CA PHE A 81 3.20 -0.05 -8.77
C PHE A 81 3.32 1.42 -8.35
N PHE A 82 2.82 1.77 -7.16
CA PHE A 82 2.98 3.13 -6.63
C PHE A 82 4.44 3.45 -6.32
N MET A 83 5.17 2.51 -5.75
CA MET A 83 6.57 2.70 -5.38
C MET A 83 7.47 2.94 -6.59
N VAL A 84 7.25 2.22 -7.68
CA VAL A 84 8.12 2.25 -8.86
C VAL A 84 7.50 3.13 -9.95
N ARG A 85 6.33 2.76 -10.49
CA ARG A 85 5.77 3.42 -11.69
C ARG A 85 5.24 4.81 -11.40
N VAL A 86 4.38 4.94 -10.38
CA VAL A 86 3.84 6.26 -10.00
C VAL A 86 4.96 7.14 -9.44
N GLY A 87 5.90 6.55 -8.69
CA GLY A 87 7.09 7.24 -8.20
C GLY A 87 7.89 7.89 -9.33
N THR A 88 8.21 7.14 -10.40
CA THR A 88 8.89 7.67 -11.60
C THR A 88 8.09 8.79 -12.25
N LEU A 89 6.77 8.60 -12.47
CA LEU A 89 5.92 9.66 -13.06
C LEU A 89 5.92 10.93 -12.22
N MET A 90 5.85 10.83 -10.89
CA MET A 90 5.90 12.00 -9.99
C MET A 90 7.26 12.71 -10.04
N THR A 91 8.35 11.96 -10.18
CA THR A 91 9.69 12.54 -10.39
C THR A 91 9.75 13.30 -11.72
N GLN A 92 9.21 12.71 -12.79
CA GLN A 92 9.14 13.35 -14.11
C GLN A 92 8.29 14.63 -14.11
N MET A 93 7.20 14.69 -13.34
CA MET A 93 6.39 15.92 -13.18
C MET A 93 7.19 17.07 -12.56
N SER A 94 8.21 16.78 -11.77
CA SER A 94 9.10 17.78 -11.16
C SER A 94 10.22 18.22 -12.10
N SER A 95 10.41 17.55 -13.23
CA SER A 95 11.40 17.90 -14.26
C SER A 95 10.96 19.15 -15.05
N LYS A 96 11.94 19.91 -15.56
CA LYS A 96 11.69 21.03 -16.47
C LYS A 96 11.25 20.58 -17.86
N GLU A 97 11.54 19.35 -18.24
CA GLU A 97 11.19 18.78 -19.53
C GLU A 97 9.82 18.11 -19.48
N ARG A 98 8.96 18.45 -20.45
CA ARG A 98 7.65 17.81 -20.61
C ARG A 98 7.84 16.44 -21.25
N ILE A 99 7.83 15.39 -20.43
CA ILE A 99 7.92 14.00 -20.88
C ILE A 99 6.50 13.48 -21.17
N CYS A 100 6.28 13.02 -22.41
CA CYS A 100 5.03 12.39 -22.81
C CYS A 100 5.27 10.91 -23.15
N GLU A 101 4.27 10.07 -22.87
CA GLU A 101 4.27 8.67 -23.26
C GLU A 101 4.13 8.54 -24.78
N ASN A 102 4.93 7.67 -25.39
CA ASN A 102 5.17 7.63 -26.83
C ASN A 102 4.00 7.05 -27.67
N LYS A 103 3.03 6.34 -27.07
CA LYS A 103 1.91 5.71 -27.77
C LYS A 103 0.62 6.51 -27.65
N THR A 104 0.32 7.00 -26.45
CA THR A 104 -0.92 7.74 -26.17
C THR A 104 -0.71 9.25 -26.10
N GLY A 105 0.55 9.72 -26.10
CA GLY A 105 0.87 11.15 -25.98
C GLY A 105 0.58 11.76 -24.60
N MET A 106 0.13 10.95 -23.61
CA MET A 106 -0.22 11.44 -22.29
C MET A 106 1.02 11.96 -21.57
N SER A 107 0.93 13.17 -21.02
CA SER A 107 1.94 13.71 -20.10
C SER A 107 1.97 12.92 -18.78
N SER A 108 3.06 13.03 -18.02
CA SER A 108 3.19 12.37 -16.71
C SER A 108 2.07 12.79 -15.75
N GLU A 109 1.65 14.07 -15.79
CA GLU A 109 0.54 14.58 -14.97
C GLU A 109 -0.81 13.95 -15.35
N GLU A 110 -1.13 13.87 -16.65
CA GLU A 110 -2.35 13.24 -17.15
C GLU A 110 -2.40 11.76 -16.80
N GLN A 111 -1.26 11.06 -16.91
CA GLN A 111 -1.13 9.67 -16.49
C GLN A 111 -1.43 9.51 -15.01
N VAL A 112 -0.77 10.29 -14.14
CA VAL A 112 -0.99 10.20 -12.67
C VAL A 112 -2.45 10.49 -12.32
N LYS A 113 -3.05 11.52 -12.90
CA LYS A 113 -4.47 11.87 -12.67
C LYS A 113 -5.41 10.72 -13.05
N THR A 114 -5.17 10.10 -14.21
CA THR A 114 -6.00 8.99 -14.69
C THR A 114 -5.78 7.73 -13.88
N ILE A 115 -4.53 7.43 -13.48
CA ILE A 115 -4.17 6.34 -12.57
C ILE A 115 -4.92 6.50 -11.24
N LEU A 116 -4.87 7.68 -10.61
CA LEU A 116 -5.52 7.92 -9.33
C LEU A 116 -7.04 7.76 -9.41
N LYS A 117 -7.65 8.17 -10.54
CA LYS A 117 -9.08 7.93 -10.79
C LYS A 117 -9.39 6.43 -10.83
N LYS A 118 -8.65 5.67 -11.66
CA LYS A 118 -8.86 4.21 -11.79
C LYS A 118 -8.61 3.48 -10.48
N VAL A 119 -7.58 3.87 -9.72
CA VAL A 119 -7.27 3.26 -8.42
C VAL A 119 -8.41 3.49 -7.42
N ARG A 120 -9.05 4.68 -7.38
CA ARG A 120 -10.21 4.91 -6.51
C ARG A 120 -11.38 3.97 -6.82
N GLU A 121 -11.64 3.72 -8.11
CA GLU A 121 -12.67 2.75 -8.52
C GLU A 121 -12.32 1.34 -8.04
N LEU A 122 -11.06 0.94 -8.20
CA LEU A 122 -10.56 -0.37 -7.77
C LEU A 122 -10.55 -0.53 -6.24
N GLU A 123 -10.27 0.53 -5.48
CA GLU A 123 -10.35 0.51 -4.01
C GLU A 123 -11.76 0.23 -3.51
N ILE A 124 -12.79 0.81 -4.14
CA ILE A 124 -14.20 0.51 -3.81
C ILE A 124 -14.50 -0.96 -4.08
N LYS A 125 -14.07 -1.47 -5.24
CA LYS A 125 -14.24 -2.87 -5.62
C LYS A 125 -13.52 -3.81 -4.63
N LYS A 126 -12.27 -3.50 -4.29
CA LYS A 126 -11.47 -4.25 -3.31
C LYS A 126 -12.16 -4.31 -1.95
N SER A 127 -12.67 -3.18 -1.46
CA SER A 127 -13.35 -3.12 -0.15
C SER A 127 -14.57 -4.05 -0.10
N ARG A 128 -15.39 -4.06 -1.15
CA ARG A 128 -16.54 -4.97 -1.25
C ARG A 128 -16.12 -6.44 -1.24
N ILE A 129 -15.10 -6.79 -2.02
CA ILE A 129 -14.57 -8.16 -2.08
C ILE A 129 -14.02 -8.56 -0.71
N TYR A 130 -13.27 -7.67 -0.05
CA TYR A 130 -12.73 -7.93 1.29
C TYR A 130 -13.84 -8.16 2.32
N GLU A 131 -14.87 -7.32 2.35
CA GLU A 131 -16.03 -7.48 3.24
C GLU A 131 -16.74 -8.83 3.00
N GLN A 132 -16.90 -9.22 1.74
CA GLN A 132 -17.47 -10.53 1.39
C GLN A 132 -16.60 -11.67 1.91
N LEU A 133 -15.28 -11.62 1.68
CA LEU A 133 -14.34 -12.65 2.15
C LEU A 133 -14.33 -12.76 3.68
N MET A 134 -14.39 -11.63 4.39
CA MET A 134 -14.50 -11.63 5.86
C MET A 134 -15.81 -12.27 6.33
N GLY A 135 -16.94 -12.02 5.63
CA GLY A 135 -18.20 -12.66 5.92
C GLY A 135 -18.20 -14.17 5.67
N GLU A 136 -17.49 -14.63 4.64
CA GLU A 136 -17.34 -16.07 4.33
C GLU A 136 -16.38 -16.79 5.31
N LEU A 137 -15.50 -16.08 6.00
CA LEU A 137 -14.64 -16.64 7.04
C LEU A 137 -15.38 -16.88 8.38
N GLU A 138 -16.44 -16.14 8.65
CA GLU A 138 -17.19 -16.27 9.91
C GLU A 138 -17.75 -17.70 10.14
N PRO A 139 -18.36 -18.38 9.15
CA PRO A 139 -18.78 -19.78 9.30
C PRO A 139 -17.62 -20.75 9.51
N GLU A 140 -16.42 -20.43 9.03
CA GLU A 140 -15.19 -21.19 9.23
C GLU A 140 -14.55 -20.96 10.62
N GLY A 141 -15.23 -20.20 11.48
CA GLY A 141 -14.79 -19.91 12.84
C GLY A 141 -13.73 -18.80 12.96
N ILE A 142 -13.49 -18.02 11.91
CA ILE A 142 -12.52 -16.94 11.91
C ILE A 142 -13.24 -15.60 11.73
N LYS A 143 -13.10 -14.71 12.72
CA LYS A 143 -13.76 -13.40 12.69
C LYS A 143 -12.83 -12.29 13.17
N ILE A 144 -12.77 -11.20 12.42
CA ILE A 144 -12.14 -9.96 12.87
C ILE A 144 -13.23 -9.06 13.41
N ILE A 145 -13.12 -8.66 14.67
CA ILE A 145 -14.07 -7.80 15.34
C ILE A 145 -13.44 -6.46 15.74
N ASN A 146 -14.30 -5.46 15.90
CA ASN A 146 -13.91 -4.12 16.38
C ASN A 146 -14.36 -3.92 17.83
N PHE A 147 -13.86 -2.89 18.49
CA PHE A 147 -14.18 -2.56 19.88
C PHE A 147 -15.67 -2.42 20.16
N ALA A 148 -16.48 -1.94 19.22
CA ALA A 148 -17.90 -1.75 19.41
C ALA A 148 -18.69 -3.07 19.67
N LYS A 149 -18.08 -4.23 19.36
CA LYS A 149 -18.68 -5.56 19.52
C LYS A 149 -18.16 -6.32 20.74
N LEU A 150 -17.28 -5.71 21.55
CA LEU A 150 -16.70 -6.30 22.75
C LEU A 150 -17.64 -6.13 23.96
N SER A 151 -17.61 -7.11 24.88
CA SER A 151 -18.16 -6.95 26.21
C SER A 151 -17.24 -6.05 27.06
N ARG A 152 -17.74 -5.61 28.21
CA ARG A 152 -16.94 -4.83 29.15
C ARG A 152 -15.73 -5.64 29.67
N GLU A 153 -15.94 -6.88 30.02
CA GLU A 153 -14.88 -7.79 30.49
C GLU A 153 -13.78 -7.97 29.43
N GLU A 154 -14.17 -8.16 28.17
CA GLU A 154 -13.23 -8.28 27.06
C GLU A 154 -12.44 -6.97 26.82
N SER A 155 -13.12 -5.84 26.96
CA SER A 155 -12.45 -4.53 26.88
C SER A 155 -11.43 -4.34 28.02
N ASP A 156 -11.79 -4.72 29.26
CA ASP A 156 -10.90 -4.64 30.42
C ASP A 156 -9.67 -5.55 30.24
N MET A 157 -9.86 -6.78 29.73
CA MET A 157 -8.74 -7.70 29.39
C MET A 157 -7.81 -7.13 28.32
N LEU A 158 -8.37 -6.49 27.28
CA LEU A 158 -7.58 -5.86 26.22
C LEU A 158 -6.90 -4.57 26.71
N GLU A 159 -7.48 -3.87 27.68
CA GLU A 159 -6.84 -2.74 28.35
C GLU A 159 -5.60 -3.18 29.11
N GLU A 160 -5.70 -4.26 29.90
CA GLU A 160 -4.57 -4.86 30.59
C GLU A 160 -3.49 -5.36 29.62
N TYR A 161 -3.92 -5.98 28.51
CA TYR A 161 -3.01 -6.39 27.45
C TYR A 161 -2.30 -5.20 26.79
N PHE A 162 -3.03 -4.10 26.54
CA PHE A 162 -2.46 -2.88 26.01
C PHE A 162 -1.39 -2.32 26.96
N ASP A 163 -1.71 -2.18 28.25
CA ASP A 163 -0.81 -1.58 29.24
C ASP A 163 0.47 -2.39 29.43
N ASN A 164 0.37 -3.73 29.44
CA ASN A 164 1.48 -4.62 29.73
C ASN A 164 2.31 -5.01 28.50
N TYR A 165 1.68 -5.16 27.33
CA TYR A 165 2.33 -5.76 26.17
C TYR A 165 2.42 -4.86 24.93
N ILE A 166 1.67 -3.78 24.85
CA ILE A 166 1.68 -2.86 23.70
C ILE A 166 2.29 -1.51 24.07
N ALA A 167 1.73 -0.83 25.08
CA ALA A 167 2.10 0.54 25.44
C ALA A 167 3.60 0.73 25.75
N PRO A 168 4.30 -0.20 26.43
CA PRO A 168 5.73 -0.05 26.72
C PRO A 168 6.63 -0.01 25.48
N PHE A 169 6.15 -0.54 24.35
CA PHE A 169 6.89 -0.57 23.09
C PHE A 169 6.48 0.52 22.10
N LEU A 170 5.52 1.35 22.47
CA LEU A 170 5.10 2.49 21.66
C LEU A 170 5.93 3.72 21.96
N SER A 171 6.21 4.51 20.92
CA SER A 171 6.93 5.78 21.02
C SER A 171 6.02 6.91 20.51
N PRO A 172 5.14 7.46 21.35
CA PRO A 172 4.26 8.55 20.97
C PRO A 172 5.04 9.82 20.68
N MET A 173 4.77 10.45 19.54
CA MET A 173 5.43 11.68 19.10
C MET A 173 4.41 12.80 18.90
N ILE A 174 4.83 14.04 19.07
CA ILE A 174 4.01 15.23 18.83
C ILE A 174 4.74 16.14 17.84
N ILE A 175 4.08 16.44 16.73
CA ILE A 175 4.61 17.38 15.74
C ILE A 175 4.41 18.82 16.25
N ALA A 176 5.50 19.57 16.31
CA ALA A 176 5.53 20.98 16.68
C ALA A 176 6.60 21.71 15.86
N LYS A 177 6.63 23.06 15.91
CA LYS A 177 7.68 23.83 15.25
C LYS A 177 9.10 23.39 15.64
N GLN A 178 9.29 23.00 16.91
CA GLN A 178 10.57 22.53 17.46
C GLN A 178 10.81 21.03 17.24
N HIS A 179 9.78 20.26 16.94
CA HIS A 179 9.82 18.84 16.66
C HIS A 179 9.13 18.59 15.30
N PRO A 180 9.89 18.67 14.20
CA PRO A 180 9.34 18.48 12.86
C PRO A 180 8.77 17.06 12.69
N CYS A 181 8.02 16.86 11.62
CA CYS A 181 7.46 15.55 11.31
C CYS A 181 8.57 14.49 11.26
N PRO A 182 8.44 13.39 12.03
CA PRO A 182 9.44 12.33 12.01
C PRO A 182 9.45 11.67 10.63
N PHE A 183 10.54 10.98 10.34
CA PHE A 183 10.60 10.16 9.15
C PHE A 183 9.65 8.96 9.30
N LEU A 184 8.62 8.92 8.46
CA LEU A 184 7.66 7.82 8.42
C LEU A 184 8.17 6.73 7.48
N ALA A 185 8.42 5.55 8.02
CA ALA A 185 8.95 4.42 7.26
C ALA A 185 7.95 3.90 6.21
N ASN A 186 8.48 3.42 5.09
CA ASN A 186 7.67 2.88 3.99
C ASN A 186 6.83 1.68 4.44
N LYS A 187 5.56 1.66 4.05
CA LYS A 187 4.57 0.59 4.33
C LYS A 187 4.26 0.36 5.82
N GLN A 188 4.78 1.18 6.73
CA GLN A 188 4.48 1.08 8.15
C GLN A 188 3.16 1.77 8.49
N LEU A 189 2.41 1.17 9.44
CA LEU A 189 1.20 1.74 10.01
C LEU A 189 1.53 2.71 11.14
N TYR A 190 0.78 3.81 11.19
CA TYR A 190 0.86 4.84 12.22
C TYR A 190 -0.54 5.23 12.68
N ALA A 191 -0.75 5.31 13.98
CA ALA A 191 -1.90 6.01 14.52
C ALA A 191 -1.62 7.52 14.47
N VAL A 192 -2.48 8.29 13.81
CA VAL A 192 -2.39 9.74 13.68
C VAL A 192 -3.55 10.38 14.40
N LEU A 193 -3.27 11.44 15.16
CA LEU A 193 -4.20 12.04 16.10
C LEU A 193 -4.22 13.56 15.94
N LEU A 194 -5.41 14.14 15.95
CA LEU A 194 -5.59 15.57 16.14
C LEU A 194 -5.75 15.84 17.64
N LEU A 195 -4.71 16.41 18.23
CA LEU A 195 -4.60 16.70 19.64
C LEU A 195 -4.94 18.17 19.92
N LYS A 196 -5.70 18.46 20.97
CA LYS A 196 -5.94 19.81 21.45
C LYS A 196 -5.25 20.01 22.81
N THR A 197 -4.43 21.07 22.91
CA THR A 197 -3.80 21.47 24.18
C THR A 197 -4.82 22.12 25.10
N GLN A 198 -4.54 22.20 26.39
CA GLN A 198 -5.36 22.95 27.36
C GLN A 198 -5.54 24.43 26.96
N LYS A 199 -4.55 25.03 26.27
CA LYS A 199 -4.62 26.39 25.71
C LYS A 199 -5.37 26.51 24.39
N GLY A 200 -6.07 25.47 23.96
CA GLY A 200 -6.89 25.44 22.74
C GLY A 200 -6.12 25.24 21.41
N LYS A 201 -4.79 25.11 21.41
CA LYS A 201 -3.99 24.94 20.19
C LYS A 201 -4.04 23.50 19.70
N ASN A 202 -4.18 23.34 18.38
CA ASN A 202 -4.12 22.02 17.73
C ASN A 202 -2.67 21.56 17.55
N LYS A 203 -2.44 20.27 17.72
CA LYS A 203 -1.20 19.55 17.50
C LYS A 203 -1.50 18.24 16.78
N ILE A 204 -0.51 17.66 16.11
CA ILE A 204 -0.61 16.32 15.52
C ILE A 204 0.20 15.37 16.39
N GLY A 205 -0.44 14.30 16.84
CA GLY A 205 0.20 13.15 17.48
C GLY A 205 0.43 12.03 16.46
N ILE A 206 1.56 11.34 16.57
CA ILE A 206 1.86 10.16 15.72
C ILE A 206 2.38 9.07 16.63
N VAL A 207 1.82 7.87 16.50
CA VAL A 207 2.27 6.66 17.20
C VAL A 207 2.60 5.57 16.15
N PRO A 208 3.86 5.10 16.08
CA PRO A 208 4.20 3.98 15.21
C PRO A 208 3.54 2.69 15.69
N CYS A 209 2.76 2.04 14.84
CA CYS A 209 2.17 0.72 15.11
C CYS A 209 3.13 -0.37 14.60
N LYS A 210 4.20 -0.69 15.37
CA LYS A 210 5.21 -1.67 14.98
C LYS A 210 4.74 -3.09 15.30
N ASN A 211 4.71 -3.94 14.30
CA ASN A 211 4.30 -5.35 14.44
C ASN A 211 5.46 -6.31 14.77
N THR A 212 6.69 -5.80 15.00
CA THR A 212 7.86 -6.66 15.26
C THR A 212 7.97 -7.11 16.71
N VAL A 213 7.27 -6.45 17.63
CA VAL A 213 7.35 -6.69 19.08
C VAL A 213 6.11 -7.39 19.60
N PHE A 214 4.92 -7.08 19.06
CA PHE A 214 3.65 -7.69 19.44
C PHE A 214 2.91 -8.20 18.21
N LYS A 215 2.03 -9.18 18.41
CA LYS A 215 1.22 -9.75 17.32
C LYS A 215 0.24 -8.70 16.76
N ARG A 216 0.03 -8.70 15.44
CA ARG A 216 -0.96 -7.83 14.82
C ARG A 216 -2.39 -8.33 15.04
N LEU A 217 -2.60 -9.66 14.93
CA LEU A 217 -3.86 -10.32 15.24
C LEU A 217 -3.80 -10.82 16.68
N ILE A 218 -4.68 -10.30 17.52
CA ILE A 218 -4.80 -10.65 18.92
C ILE A 218 -6.09 -11.38 19.09
N GLU A 219 -6.01 -12.66 19.48
CA GLU A 219 -7.17 -13.50 19.73
C GLU A 219 -7.84 -13.06 21.03
N ILE A 220 -9.19 -13.05 21.05
CA ILE A 220 -9.94 -12.72 22.23
C ILE A 220 -10.12 -13.99 23.05
N PRO A 221 -9.57 -14.04 24.30
CA PRO A 221 -9.52 -15.28 25.07
C PRO A 221 -10.90 -15.91 25.33
N THR A 222 -11.95 -15.10 25.44
CA THR A 222 -13.33 -15.54 25.69
C THR A 222 -14.04 -16.04 24.44
N ARG A 223 -13.48 -15.79 23.25
CA ARG A 223 -14.08 -16.12 21.94
C ARG A 223 -13.02 -16.71 21.00
N PRO A 224 -12.67 -18.00 21.12
CA PRO A 224 -11.73 -18.64 20.20
C PRO A 224 -12.08 -18.41 18.75
N GLY A 225 -11.08 -18.13 17.90
CA GLY A 225 -11.27 -17.79 16.49
C GLY A 225 -11.68 -16.32 16.22
N ASN A 226 -11.95 -15.53 17.25
CA ASN A 226 -12.23 -14.12 17.09
C ASN A 226 -10.99 -13.28 17.38
N PHE A 227 -10.65 -12.41 16.47
CA PHE A 227 -9.42 -11.60 16.51
C PHE A 227 -9.75 -10.12 16.48
N ILE A 228 -8.89 -9.33 17.13
CA ILE A 228 -8.85 -7.88 17.00
C ILE A 228 -7.47 -7.44 16.51
N LEU A 229 -7.42 -6.38 15.71
CA LEU A 229 -6.17 -5.84 15.20
C LEU A 229 -5.48 -5.00 16.28
N SER A 230 -4.16 -5.14 16.42
CA SER A 230 -3.37 -4.35 17.37
C SER A 230 -3.50 -2.84 17.14
N GLU A 231 -3.63 -2.40 15.87
CA GLU A 231 -3.88 -1.01 15.53
C GLU A 231 -5.24 -0.50 16.03
N GLU A 232 -6.26 -1.33 16.12
CA GLU A 232 -7.56 -1.00 16.73
C GLU A 232 -7.42 -0.82 18.25
N ILE A 233 -6.66 -1.71 18.92
CA ILE A 233 -6.37 -1.60 20.35
C ILE A 233 -5.61 -0.31 20.63
N ILE A 234 -4.58 -0.01 19.83
CA ILE A 234 -3.80 1.22 19.95
C ILE A 234 -4.70 2.44 19.79
N LEU A 235 -5.53 2.49 18.75
CA LEU A 235 -6.46 3.59 18.54
C LEU A 235 -7.46 3.74 19.70
N HIS A 236 -7.93 2.64 20.28
CA HIS A 236 -8.89 2.69 21.37
C HIS A 236 -8.28 3.31 22.61
N PHE A 237 -7.13 2.82 23.07
CA PHE A 237 -6.46 3.23 24.30
C PHE A 237 -5.42 4.35 24.13
N VAL A 238 -5.30 4.95 22.95
CA VAL A 238 -4.29 5.95 22.62
C VAL A 238 -4.34 7.18 23.53
N SER A 239 -5.47 7.48 24.16
CA SER A 239 -5.61 8.56 25.15
C SER A 239 -4.66 8.42 26.35
N LYS A 240 -4.34 7.19 26.75
CA LYS A 240 -3.37 6.89 27.80
C LYS A 240 -1.95 7.37 27.47
N LEU A 241 -1.62 7.41 26.17
CA LEU A 241 -0.31 7.88 25.70
C LEU A 241 -0.20 9.41 25.65
N TYR A 242 -1.32 10.13 25.72
CA TYR A 242 -1.37 11.59 25.60
C TYR A 242 -2.19 12.26 26.74
N PRO A 243 -1.86 12.02 28.03
CA PRO A 243 -2.67 12.43 29.17
C PRO A 243 -2.88 13.95 29.29
N LYS A 244 -1.99 14.76 28.68
CA LYS A 244 -2.04 16.24 28.71
C LYS A 244 -2.82 16.86 27.54
N TYR A 245 -3.43 16.03 26.69
CA TYR A 245 -4.10 16.45 25.46
C TYR A 245 -5.50 15.88 25.37
N THR A 246 -6.43 16.63 24.75
CA THR A 246 -7.73 16.12 24.34
C THR A 246 -7.63 15.64 22.90
N ILE A 247 -7.97 14.39 22.63
CA ILE A 247 -8.01 13.83 21.28
C ILE A 247 -9.31 14.27 20.62
N ARG A 248 -9.21 14.94 19.47
CA ARG A 248 -10.34 15.36 18.65
C ARG A 248 -10.71 14.33 17.60
N GLU A 249 -9.70 13.86 16.89
CA GLU A 249 -9.82 12.89 15.82
C GLU A 249 -8.66 11.93 15.88
N LYS A 250 -8.89 10.71 15.40
CA LYS A 250 -7.88 9.66 15.34
C LYS A 250 -8.12 8.77 14.12
N SER A 251 -7.04 8.33 13.47
CA SER A 251 -7.08 7.47 12.29
C SER A 251 -5.81 6.65 12.18
N ILE A 252 -5.86 5.57 11.40
CA ILE A 252 -4.67 4.84 10.97
C ILE A 252 -4.20 5.40 9.64
N MET A 253 -2.90 5.62 9.52
CA MET A 253 -2.23 6.09 8.32
C MET A 253 -1.13 5.11 7.91
N ARG A 254 -0.97 4.91 6.62
CA ARG A 254 0.11 4.13 6.02
C ARG A 254 0.73 4.92 4.88
N VAL A 255 2.05 5.05 4.89
CA VAL A 255 2.79 5.80 3.86
C VAL A 255 3.45 4.83 2.89
N THR A 256 3.24 5.05 1.59
CA THR A 256 4.01 4.38 0.52
C THR A 256 4.97 5.41 -0.09
N ARG A 257 6.26 5.05 -0.19
CA ARG A 257 7.30 5.94 -0.72
C ARG A 257 7.77 5.51 -2.08
N ASN A 258 8.24 6.46 -2.88
CA ASN A 258 8.98 6.17 -4.10
C ASN A 258 10.14 5.22 -3.78
N ALA A 259 10.39 4.22 -4.65
CA ALA A 259 11.51 3.31 -4.54
C ALA A 259 12.46 3.43 -5.74
N ASP A 260 12.09 4.28 -6.70
CA ASP A 260 12.91 4.53 -7.88
C ASP A 260 14.05 5.48 -7.52
N ILE A 261 15.27 5.03 -7.73
CA ILE A 261 16.49 5.81 -7.51
C ILE A 261 17.08 6.07 -8.88
N ASP A 262 17.20 7.33 -9.22
CA ASP A 262 18.03 7.72 -10.35
C ASP A 262 19.51 7.46 -10.00
N ALA A 263 20.03 6.36 -10.54
CA ALA A 263 21.43 5.96 -10.35
C ALA A 263 22.38 6.70 -11.29
N THR A 264 21.86 7.50 -12.24
CA THR A 264 22.68 8.14 -13.29
C THR A 264 23.62 9.23 -12.76
N GLY A 265 23.49 9.67 -11.51
CA GLY A 265 24.36 10.68 -10.88
C GLY A 265 25.26 10.14 -9.76
N VAL A 266 25.37 8.83 -9.58
CA VAL A 266 26.05 8.23 -8.41
C VAL A 266 27.33 7.46 -8.79
N TYR A 267 27.72 7.46 -10.06
CA TYR A 267 29.01 6.91 -10.48
C TYR A 267 30.12 7.88 -10.08
N ASP A 268 30.71 7.63 -8.91
CA ASP A 268 31.98 8.20 -8.49
C ASP A 268 33.01 7.09 -8.67
N GLU A 269 33.97 7.29 -9.56
CA GLU A 269 34.99 6.28 -9.92
C GLU A 269 35.88 5.91 -8.72
N ASP A 270 35.89 6.74 -7.67
CA ASP A 270 36.70 6.56 -6.46
C ASP A 270 35.98 5.82 -5.32
N LEU A 271 34.69 5.53 -5.46
CA LEU A 271 33.92 4.82 -4.42
C LEU A 271 33.85 3.31 -4.70
N ASP A 272 34.13 2.49 -3.67
CA ASP A 272 33.88 1.04 -3.72
C ASP A 272 32.39 0.78 -4.04
N TYR A 273 32.14 -0.11 -5.00
CA TYR A 273 30.80 -0.51 -5.43
C TYR A 273 29.88 -0.88 -4.25
N ARG A 274 30.44 -1.50 -3.20
CA ARG A 274 29.70 -1.84 -1.98
C ARG A 274 29.21 -0.60 -1.26
N ASP A 275 30.06 0.39 -1.06
CA ASP A 275 29.73 1.64 -0.36
C ASP A 275 28.75 2.47 -1.17
N MET A 276 28.89 2.46 -2.49
CA MET A 276 27.94 3.07 -3.42
C MET A 276 26.54 2.44 -3.29
N MET A 277 26.45 1.11 -3.31
CA MET A 277 25.19 0.39 -3.16
C MET A 277 24.56 0.59 -1.77
N GLU A 278 25.36 0.60 -0.71
CA GLU A 278 24.89 0.90 0.64
C GLU A 278 24.30 2.32 0.74
N ASN A 279 24.95 3.30 0.15
CA ASN A 279 24.47 4.68 0.08
C ASN A 279 23.19 4.80 -0.76
N LEU A 280 23.07 4.08 -1.86
CA LEU A 280 21.86 4.01 -2.68
C LEU A 280 20.70 3.40 -1.88
N ILE A 281 20.93 2.32 -1.15
CA ILE A 281 19.92 1.68 -0.30
C ILE A 281 19.47 2.64 0.83
N LYS A 282 20.42 3.35 1.45
CA LYS A 282 20.11 4.38 2.48
C LYS A 282 19.28 5.52 1.90
N LYS A 283 19.61 6.00 0.68
CA LYS A 283 18.83 7.02 -0.03
C LYS A 283 17.40 6.52 -0.36
N ARG A 284 17.26 5.26 -0.81
CA ARG A 284 15.97 4.64 -1.14
C ARG A 284 14.98 4.70 0.01
N ASN A 285 15.44 4.53 1.24
CA ASN A 285 14.57 4.56 2.43
C ASN A 285 14.01 5.97 2.75
N LYS A 286 14.58 7.03 2.16
CA LYS A 286 14.21 8.43 2.41
C LYS A 286 13.45 9.11 1.26
N LEU A 287 13.09 8.36 0.23
CA LEU A 287 12.42 8.92 -0.95
C LEU A 287 11.02 9.48 -0.65
N THR A 288 10.53 10.35 -1.52
CA THR A 288 9.28 11.10 -1.36
C THR A 288 8.06 10.19 -1.19
N PRO A 289 7.09 10.52 -0.32
CA PRO A 289 5.82 9.82 -0.25
C PRO A 289 5.06 9.94 -1.57
N VAL A 290 4.53 8.83 -2.08
CA VAL A 290 3.72 8.76 -3.31
C VAL A 290 2.27 8.40 -3.02
N ARG A 291 1.99 7.85 -1.83
CA ARG A 291 0.64 7.50 -1.38
C ARG A 291 0.57 7.57 0.14
N VAL A 292 -0.53 8.08 0.65
CA VAL A 292 -0.87 8.12 2.08
C VAL A 292 -2.28 7.55 2.27
#